data_144b968922dbd567277d37399b4d58e1
#
_entry.id   144b968922dbd567277d37399b4d58e1
#
_cell.length_a   1.000
_cell.length_b   1.000
_cell.length_c   1.000
_cell.angle_alpha   90.00
_cell.angle_beta   90.00
_cell.angle_gamma   90.00
#
_symmetry.space_group_name_H-M   'P 1'
#
loop_
_entity.id
_entity.type
_entity.pdbx_description
1 polymer ?
#
loop_
_entity_poly.entity_id
_entity_poly.type
_entity_poly.pdbx_seq_one_letter_code
_entity_poly.pdbx_strand_id
1 'polypeptide(L)'
;VKNDKIPGNCVVIETDKFPVLPGEDEEIVNPGMYGKALCQYLERELPRQGIEVPFFCNEDWGWWLEVNQGGFKMALCIYSCPEGDPNPKTYAILPSIPTAKKWSWSKFRSIDVSQDVLRVMNSLERLFQSDPEISSVTRHDDFPF
;
A
#
# COMPACT_ATOMS: atom_id res chain seq x y z
N VAL A 1 -7.07 18.00 8.42
CA VAL A 1 -6.77 17.18 8.36
C VAL A 1 -7.56 15.97 8.27
N LYS A 2 -8.48 15.69 8.99
CA LYS A 2 -9.15 14.60 8.82
C LYS A 2 -9.80 14.47 7.55
N ASN A 3 -10.02 15.43 6.88
CA ASN A 3 -10.67 15.28 5.66
C ASN A 3 -9.74 14.88 4.63
N ASP A 4 -8.68 14.32 4.93
CA ASP A 4 -7.81 13.82 3.92
C ASP A 4 -8.31 12.52 3.34
N LYS A 5 -9.47 12.08 3.70
CA LYS A 5 -10.00 10.87 3.13
C LYS A 5 -10.29 11.04 1.67
N ILE A 6 -9.85 10.08 0.88
CA ILE A 6 -10.12 10.04 -0.55
C ILE A 6 -10.97 8.82 -0.79
N PRO A 7 -12.18 8.98 -1.33
CA PRO A 7 -13.06 7.83 -1.54
C PRO A 7 -12.38 6.75 -2.38
N GLY A 8 -12.55 5.51 -1.97
CA GLY A 8 -11.99 4.40 -2.70
C GLY A 8 -10.49 4.26 -2.59
N ASN A 9 -9.89 4.79 -1.53
CA ASN A 9 -8.43 4.78 -1.42
C ASN A 9 -7.88 3.54 -0.72
N CYS A 10 -8.70 2.61 -0.29
CA CYS A 10 -8.22 1.39 0.35
C CYS A 10 -8.46 0.21 -0.59
N VAL A 11 -7.41 -0.55 -0.86
CA VAL A 11 -7.50 -1.77 -1.65
C VAL A 11 -7.31 -2.94 -0.71
N VAL A 12 -8.24 -3.89 -0.75
CA VAL A 12 -8.16 -5.10 0.07
C VAL A 12 -8.04 -6.29 -0.86
N ILE A 13 -7.08 -7.17 -0.60
CA ILE A 13 -6.90 -8.39 -1.38
C ILE A 13 -6.95 -9.60 -0.49
N GLU A 14 -7.36 -10.73 -1.06
CA GLU A 14 -7.30 -12.03 -0.42
C GLU A 14 -6.51 -12.96 -1.32
N THR A 15 -5.52 -13.63 -0.77
CA THR A 15 -4.65 -14.50 -1.56
C THR A 15 -3.78 -15.36 -0.65
N ASP A 16 -3.41 -16.54 -1.14
CA ASP A 16 -2.43 -17.39 -0.48
C ASP A 16 -1.03 -17.18 -1.07
N LYS A 17 -0.89 -16.21 -1.97
CA LYS A 17 0.30 -16.08 -2.79
C LYS A 17 1.54 -15.60 -2.03
N PHE A 18 1.37 -14.94 -0.90
CA PHE A 18 2.48 -14.26 -0.21
C PHE A 18 2.81 -14.96 1.10
N PRO A 19 3.67 -15.98 1.06
CA PRO A 19 4.02 -16.70 2.29
C PRO A 19 4.95 -15.88 3.18
N VAL A 20 5.01 -16.27 4.44
CA VAL A 20 6.02 -15.72 5.34
C VAL A 20 7.38 -16.17 4.82
N LEU A 21 8.29 -15.23 4.66
CA LEU A 21 9.60 -15.53 4.09
C LEU A 21 10.58 -15.96 5.17
N PRO A 22 11.59 -16.77 4.81
CA PRO A 22 12.62 -17.17 5.78
C PRO A 22 13.28 -15.93 6.35
N GLY A 23 13.36 -15.87 7.68
CA GLY A 23 13.99 -14.73 8.35
C GLY A 23 13.09 -13.54 8.57
N GLU A 24 11.86 -13.58 8.04
CA GLU A 24 10.97 -12.43 8.22
C GLU A 24 10.60 -12.23 9.68
N ASP A 25 10.50 -13.31 10.45
CA ASP A 25 10.18 -13.19 11.87
C ASP A 25 11.18 -12.34 12.63
N GLU A 26 12.45 -12.35 12.20
CA GLU A 26 13.47 -11.57 12.85
C GLU A 26 13.48 -10.13 12.38
N GLU A 27 12.84 -9.82 11.27
CA GLU A 27 12.81 -8.47 10.74
C GLU A 27 11.64 -7.66 11.26
N ILE A 28 10.54 -8.31 11.60
CA ILE A 28 9.33 -7.58 11.93
C ILE A 28 9.39 -7.08 13.37
N VAL A 29 8.84 -5.88 13.56
CA VAL A 29 8.85 -5.25 14.88
C VAL A 29 7.89 -5.96 15.83
N ASN A 30 6.72 -6.30 15.34
CA ASN A 30 5.71 -6.99 16.15
C ASN A 30 5.34 -8.32 15.52
N PRO A 31 5.08 -9.34 16.34
CA PRO A 31 4.74 -10.66 15.79
C PRO A 31 3.52 -10.60 14.90
N GLY A 32 3.57 -11.34 13.79
CA GLY A 32 2.43 -11.46 12.90
C GLY A 32 2.24 -10.32 11.93
N MET A 33 3.16 -9.36 11.88
CA MET A 33 3.06 -8.24 10.95
C MET A 33 3.75 -8.59 9.62
N TYR A 34 3.35 -9.69 9.04
CA TYR A 34 3.98 -10.18 7.81
C TYR A 34 3.50 -9.40 6.60
N GLY A 35 4.32 -9.33 5.58
CA GLY A 35 3.98 -8.61 4.35
C GLY A 35 5.14 -8.44 3.41
N LYS A 36 6.30 -9.01 3.75
CA LYS A 36 7.49 -8.79 2.95
C LYS A 36 7.36 -9.35 1.55
N ALA A 37 6.75 -10.54 1.41
CA ALA A 37 6.58 -11.14 0.09
C ALA A 37 5.69 -10.26 -0.80
N LEU A 38 4.67 -9.65 -0.22
CA LEU A 38 3.83 -8.72 -0.97
C LEU A 38 4.64 -7.49 -1.37
N CYS A 39 5.46 -6.96 -0.47
CA CYS A 39 6.32 -5.82 -0.80
C CYS A 39 7.25 -6.14 -1.96
N GLN A 40 7.86 -7.32 -1.94
CA GLN A 40 8.75 -7.74 -3.02
C GLN A 40 8.00 -7.88 -4.34
N TYR A 41 6.78 -8.39 -4.28
CA TYR A 41 5.93 -8.51 -5.45
C TYR A 41 5.64 -7.12 -6.04
N LEU A 42 5.28 -6.18 -5.18
CA LEU A 42 4.98 -4.82 -5.65
C LEU A 42 6.22 -4.13 -6.18
N GLU A 43 7.37 -4.35 -5.56
CA GLU A 43 8.63 -3.79 -6.03
C GLU A 43 8.96 -4.27 -7.43
N ARG A 44 8.60 -5.50 -7.74
CA ARG A 44 8.86 -6.08 -9.06
C ARG A 44 7.82 -5.69 -10.09
N GLU A 45 6.54 -5.63 -9.67
CA GLU A 45 5.47 -5.47 -10.64
C GLU A 45 5.02 -4.03 -10.89
N LEU A 46 5.07 -3.17 -9.88
CA LEU A 46 4.62 -1.79 -10.07
C LEU A 46 5.44 -1.01 -11.10
N PRO A 47 6.76 -1.22 -11.19
CA PRO A 47 7.51 -0.52 -12.23
C PRO A 47 7.04 -0.80 -13.65
N ARG A 48 6.43 -1.96 -13.86
CA ARG A 48 5.88 -2.28 -15.17
C ARG A 48 4.67 -1.41 -15.51
N GLN A 49 4.10 -0.75 -14.52
CA GLN A 49 3.00 0.19 -14.72
C GLN A 49 3.44 1.63 -14.55
N GLY A 50 4.74 1.88 -14.57
CA GLY A 50 5.25 3.25 -14.47
C GLY A 50 5.33 3.77 -13.05
N ILE A 51 5.27 2.89 -12.06
CA ILE A 51 5.34 3.28 -10.67
C ILE A 51 6.60 2.68 -10.06
N GLU A 52 7.56 3.54 -9.71
CA GLU A 52 8.79 3.07 -9.10
C GLU A 52 8.60 2.82 -7.62
N VAL A 53 9.34 1.84 -7.10
CA VAL A 53 9.32 1.49 -5.68
C VAL A 53 10.74 1.60 -5.15
N PRO A 54 11.15 2.79 -4.71
CA PRO A 54 12.52 2.98 -4.26
C PRO A 54 12.85 2.34 -2.92
N PHE A 55 11.83 2.07 -2.09
CA PHE A 55 12.14 1.63 -0.74
C PHE A 55 10.93 1.00 -0.07
N PHE A 56 11.13 -0.01 0.75
CA PHE A 56 10.11 -0.48 1.68
C PHE A 56 10.77 -0.97 2.96
N CYS A 57 10.02 -0.92 4.06
CA CYS A 57 10.52 -1.40 5.35
C CYS A 57 9.37 -1.84 6.24
N ASN A 58 9.71 -2.59 7.27
CA ASN A 58 8.74 -2.99 8.28
C ASN A 58 8.59 -1.88 9.32
N GLU A 59 7.35 -1.66 9.74
CA GLU A 59 7.01 -0.73 10.82
C GLU A 59 6.27 -1.50 11.89
N ASP A 60 6.00 -0.86 13.01
CA ASP A 60 5.35 -1.56 14.13
C ASP A 60 3.88 -1.91 13.84
N TRP A 61 3.29 -1.31 12.81
CA TRP A 61 1.89 -1.56 12.44
C TRP A 61 1.77 -2.38 11.16
N GLY A 62 2.84 -2.59 10.42
CA GLY A 62 2.80 -3.30 9.15
C GLY A 62 3.98 -2.94 8.28
N TRP A 63 3.75 -2.72 6.99
CA TRP A 63 4.83 -2.44 6.04
C TRP A 63 4.60 -1.12 5.34
N TRP A 64 5.67 -0.37 5.19
CA TRP A 64 5.70 0.93 4.53
C TRP A 64 6.41 0.73 3.18
N LEU A 65 5.75 1.10 2.10
CA LEU A 65 6.31 0.91 0.76
C LEU A 65 6.20 2.23 0.01
N GLU A 66 7.33 2.84 -0.31
CA GLU A 66 7.35 4.12 -1.00
C GLU A 66 7.23 3.93 -2.49
N VAL A 67 6.46 4.79 -3.13
CA VAL A 67 6.25 4.73 -4.57
C VAL A 67 6.42 6.12 -5.17
N ASN A 68 6.80 6.14 -6.45
CA ASN A 68 6.97 7.38 -7.20
C ASN A 68 6.37 7.16 -8.58
N GLN A 69 5.34 7.92 -8.91
CA GLN A 69 4.71 7.84 -10.22
C GLN A 69 4.85 9.20 -10.89
N GLY A 70 5.76 9.28 -11.87
CA GLY A 70 5.94 10.52 -12.63
C GLY A 70 6.30 11.71 -11.79
N GLY A 71 7.06 11.50 -10.73
CA GLY A 71 7.44 12.58 -9.82
C GLY A 71 6.51 12.76 -8.64
N PHE A 72 5.33 12.12 -8.64
CA PHE A 72 4.44 12.15 -7.49
C PHE A 72 4.87 11.06 -6.51
N LYS A 73 5.24 11.45 -5.31
CA LYS A 73 5.76 10.53 -4.29
C LYS A 73 4.74 10.33 -3.19
N MET A 74 4.52 9.09 -2.82
CA MET A 74 3.66 8.75 -1.69
C MET A 74 4.11 7.41 -1.16
N ALA A 75 3.43 6.92 -0.14
CA ALA A 75 3.70 5.59 0.37
C ALA A 75 2.42 4.77 0.37
N LEU A 76 2.60 3.46 0.34
CA LEU A 76 1.52 2.51 0.54
C LEU A 76 1.75 1.88 1.90
N CYS A 77 0.72 1.91 2.73
CA CYS A 77 0.75 1.29 4.05
C CYS A 77 0.04 -0.05 3.95
N ILE A 78 0.76 -1.12 4.23
CA ILE A 78 0.29 -2.48 4.02
C ILE A 78 0.06 -3.14 5.36
N TYR A 79 -1.17 -3.58 5.58
CA TYR A 79 -1.58 -4.23 6.82
C TYR A 79 -2.01 -5.66 6.51
N SER A 80 -1.53 -6.64 7.28
CA SER A 80 -2.07 -7.99 7.21
C SER A 80 -3.25 -8.09 8.17
N CYS A 81 -4.27 -8.79 7.77
CA CYS A 81 -5.54 -8.82 8.51
C CYS A 81 -6.01 -10.26 8.70
N PRO A 82 -6.42 -10.65 9.89
CA PRO A 82 -6.41 -9.82 11.10
C PRO A 82 -4.99 -9.68 11.62
N GLU A 83 -4.83 -8.66 12.44
CA GLU A 83 -3.53 -8.36 13.03
C GLU A 83 -3.03 -9.55 13.81
N GLY A 84 -1.76 -9.89 13.62
CA GLY A 84 -1.15 -10.99 14.35
C GLY A 84 -1.35 -12.38 13.76
N ASP A 85 -2.05 -12.48 12.62
CA ASP A 85 -2.26 -13.76 11.98
C ASP A 85 -0.92 -14.36 11.53
N PRO A 86 -0.58 -15.58 11.95
CA PRO A 86 0.69 -16.18 11.54
C PRO A 86 0.73 -16.60 10.07
N ASN A 87 -0.44 -16.68 9.42
CA ASN A 87 -0.51 -17.03 8.01
C ASN A 87 -1.51 -16.12 7.31
N PRO A 88 -1.18 -14.83 7.18
CA PRO A 88 -2.17 -13.89 6.66
C PRO A 88 -2.52 -14.18 5.22
N LYS A 89 -3.80 -14.04 4.91
CA LYS A 89 -4.33 -14.20 3.56
C LYS A 89 -5.06 -12.95 3.10
N THR A 90 -5.25 -11.99 3.99
CA THR A 90 -5.94 -10.75 3.67
C THR A 90 -5.03 -9.59 3.98
N TYR A 91 -4.93 -8.67 3.03
CA TYR A 91 -4.10 -7.48 3.20
C TYR A 91 -4.91 -6.26 2.81
N ALA A 92 -4.77 -5.20 3.61
CA ALA A 92 -5.37 -3.91 3.31
C ALA A 92 -4.25 -2.93 2.99
N ILE A 93 -4.39 -2.18 1.92
CA ILE A 93 -3.35 -1.27 1.44
C ILE A 93 -3.95 0.11 1.32
N LEU A 94 -3.37 1.07 2.06
CA LEU A 94 -3.84 2.45 2.09
C LEU A 94 -2.72 3.40 1.72
N PRO A 95 -3.05 4.53 1.09
CA PRO A 95 -2.04 5.52 0.75
C PRO A 95 -1.67 6.39 1.95
N SER A 96 -0.45 6.88 1.94
CA SER A 96 0.00 7.89 2.88
C SER A 96 0.71 8.97 2.09
N ILE A 97 0.36 10.24 2.33
CA ILE A 97 0.91 11.37 1.59
C ILE A 97 1.54 12.31 2.61
N PRO A 98 2.70 11.93 3.13
CA PRO A 98 3.23 12.63 4.29
C PRO A 98 3.65 14.06 4.06
N THR A 99 4.16 14.40 2.90
CA THR A 99 4.71 15.72 2.70
C THR A 99 3.94 16.59 1.74
N ALA A 100 2.98 16.04 1.04
CA ALA A 100 2.31 16.79 -0.01
C ALA A 100 1.64 18.05 0.53
N LYS A 101 1.08 17.98 1.72
CA LYS A 101 0.36 19.09 2.25
C LYS A 101 1.23 20.23 2.68
N LYS A 102 2.47 19.97 2.99
CA LYS A 102 3.34 21.02 3.46
C LYS A 102 3.58 22.08 2.43
N TRP A 103 3.40 21.75 1.20
CA TRP A 103 3.74 22.67 0.13
C TRP A 103 2.56 23.42 -0.43
N SER A 104 1.36 23.10 0.04
CA SER A 104 0.20 23.75 -0.53
C SER A 104 0.14 25.22 -0.17
N TRP A 105 0.58 25.58 1.03
CA TRP A 105 0.51 26.97 1.44
C TRP A 105 1.42 27.84 0.60
N SER A 106 2.58 27.33 0.23
CA SER A 106 3.53 28.12 -0.52
C SER A 106 3.04 28.39 -1.93
N LYS A 107 2.03 27.66 -2.37
CA LYS A 107 1.46 27.91 -3.67
C LYS A 107 0.17 28.68 -3.58
N PHE A 108 -0.15 29.15 -2.40
CA PHE A 108 -1.32 29.95 -2.18
C PHE A 108 -2.62 29.25 -2.55
N ARG A 109 -2.62 27.97 -2.53
CA ARG A 109 -3.83 27.19 -2.76
C ARG A 109 -3.56 25.78 -2.32
N SER A 110 -4.62 25.08 -2.04
CA SER A 110 -4.45 23.68 -1.70
C SER A 110 -4.12 22.92 -2.97
N ILE A 111 -3.21 21.99 -2.86
CA ILE A 111 -2.86 21.14 -3.97
C ILE A 111 -3.72 19.91 -3.84
N ASP A 112 -4.52 19.66 -4.85
CA ASP A 112 -5.40 18.50 -4.85
C ASP A 112 -4.61 17.32 -5.40
N VAL A 113 -4.15 16.46 -4.53
CA VAL A 113 -3.40 15.27 -4.94
C VAL A 113 -4.28 14.05 -5.05
N SER A 114 -5.59 14.19 -4.88
CA SER A 114 -6.47 13.03 -4.91
C SER A 114 -6.43 12.30 -6.24
N GLN A 115 -6.28 13.03 -7.35
CA GLN A 115 -6.17 12.38 -8.65
C GLN A 115 -4.92 11.54 -8.76
N ASP A 116 -3.79 12.06 -8.24
CA ASP A 116 -2.55 11.31 -8.27
C ASP A 116 -2.63 10.07 -7.39
N VAL A 117 -3.21 10.21 -6.21
CA VAL A 117 -3.39 9.08 -5.30
C VAL A 117 -4.27 8.03 -5.95
N LEU A 118 -5.40 8.44 -6.51
CA LEU A 118 -6.31 7.49 -7.13
C LEU A 118 -5.67 6.80 -8.34
N ARG A 119 -4.81 7.51 -9.06
CA ARG A 119 -4.12 6.90 -10.18
C ARG A 119 -3.22 5.75 -9.72
N VAL A 120 -2.50 5.96 -8.61
CA VAL A 120 -1.68 4.90 -8.04
C VAL A 120 -2.56 3.75 -7.54
N MET A 121 -3.63 4.07 -6.80
CA MET A 121 -4.48 3.03 -6.25
C MET A 121 -5.22 2.25 -7.34
N ASN A 122 -5.60 2.93 -8.43
CA ASN A 122 -6.23 2.24 -9.55
C ASN A 122 -5.24 1.31 -10.25
N SER A 123 -3.98 1.72 -10.38
CA SER A 123 -2.97 0.85 -10.96
C SER A 123 -2.73 -0.37 -10.08
N LEU A 124 -2.73 -0.15 -8.76
CA LEU A 124 -2.57 -1.24 -7.82
C LEU A 124 -3.73 -2.24 -7.95
N GLU A 125 -4.95 -1.73 -8.01
CA GLU A 125 -6.12 -2.60 -8.17
C GLU A 125 -6.04 -3.39 -9.46
N ARG A 126 -5.68 -2.74 -10.56
CA ARG A 126 -5.56 -3.44 -11.85
C ARG A 126 -4.49 -4.51 -11.82
N LEU A 127 -3.38 -4.23 -11.16
CA LEU A 127 -2.31 -5.22 -11.02
C LEU A 127 -2.84 -6.47 -10.33
N PHE A 128 -3.51 -6.28 -9.19
CA PHE A 128 -4.01 -7.42 -8.44
C PHE A 128 -5.11 -8.15 -9.22
N GLN A 129 -5.98 -7.42 -9.90
CA GLN A 129 -7.04 -8.03 -10.69
C GLN A 129 -6.52 -8.87 -11.85
N SER A 130 -5.33 -8.52 -12.35
CA SER A 130 -4.75 -9.24 -13.46
C SER A 130 -4.02 -10.51 -13.01
N ASP A 131 -3.87 -10.71 -11.71
CA ASP A 131 -3.14 -11.86 -11.18
C ASP A 131 -4.13 -12.94 -10.75
N PRO A 132 -4.14 -14.08 -11.46
CA PRO A 132 -5.13 -15.13 -11.14
C PRO A 132 -4.93 -15.78 -9.78
N GLU A 133 -3.77 -15.59 -9.14
CA GLU A 133 -3.53 -16.13 -7.83
C GLU A 133 -4.07 -15.25 -6.71
N ILE A 134 -4.57 -14.07 -7.04
CA ILE A 134 -5.19 -13.21 -6.06
C ILE A 134 -6.70 -13.42 -6.18
N SER A 135 -7.30 -14.02 -5.16
CA SER A 135 -8.66 -14.51 -5.27
C SER A 135 -9.71 -13.42 -5.12
N SER A 136 -9.38 -12.32 -4.46
CA SER A 136 -10.36 -11.25 -4.26
C SER A 136 -9.65 -9.91 -4.22
N VAL A 137 -10.22 -8.90 -4.88
CA VAL A 137 -9.71 -7.53 -4.88
C VAL A 137 -10.92 -6.62 -4.71
N THR A 138 -10.95 -5.84 -3.64
CA THR A 138 -12.06 -4.91 -3.39
C THR A 138 -11.52 -3.53 -3.04
N ARG A 139 -12.35 -2.52 -3.22
CA ARG A 139 -12.03 -1.13 -2.90
C ARG A 139 -12.94 -0.65 -1.79
N HIS A 140 -12.39 0.11 -0.88
CA HIS A 140 -13.14 0.67 0.26
C HIS A 140 -12.75 2.11 0.46
N ASP A 141 -13.67 2.90 1.03
CA ASP A 141 -13.37 4.30 1.30
C ASP A 141 -12.48 4.45 2.52
N ASP A 142 -12.45 3.44 3.37
CA ASP A 142 -11.73 3.49 4.62
C ASP A 142 -11.27 2.09 4.98
N PHE A 143 -10.39 1.99 5.96
CA PHE A 143 -9.88 0.71 6.45
C PHE A 143 -11.06 -0.10 7.02
N PRO A 144 -11.36 -1.28 6.47
CA PRO A 144 -12.57 -2.02 6.88
C PRO A 144 -12.39 -2.96 8.06
N PHE A 145 -11.20 -3.04 8.66
CA PHE A 145 -10.94 -3.99 9.75
C PHE A 145 -10.66 -3.32 11.09
#